data_e3e3631b538f96a353d6c392cc383b05
#
_entry.id   e3e3631b538f96a353d6c392cc383b05
#
_cell.length_a   1.000
_cell.length_b   1.000
_cell.length_c   1.000
_cell.angle_alpha   90.00
_cell.angle_beta   90.00
_cell.angle_gamma   90.00
#
_symmetry.space_group_name_H-M   'P 1'
#
loop_
_entity.id
_entity.type
_entity.pdbx_description
1 polymer ?
#
loop_
_entity_poly.entity_id
_entity_poly.type
_entity_poly.pdbx_seq_one_letter_code
_entity_poly.pdbx_strand_id
1 'polypeptide(L)'
;MLVIDQSKIRNFCIIAHIDHGKSTLADRIIEMTGLLTSREMQSQVLDNMDLERERGITIKAQTVRIIYKAKDGEEYIFNLIDTPGHVDFNYEVSRSLAACDGAILVVDAAQGIEAQTLANVYLALDHDLDVMPVINKIDLPSADPERVIEEIEDVIGLEAHDAPQISAKTGLNVEQVLEQIVEKIPAPTGDPKAPLQALIFDSLYDAYKGVIVFCRIKEGTVRTGTPIKMMATGATADVVEVGYFGAGQFIPCEELSAGMVGYITASIKNVQDTRVGDTITNRSNPCAEPLPGYKKVNPMVYCGLYPSDGAKYPDLRDALEKLQLNDAALQFEPETSAALGFGFRCGFLGLLHLEIIQERLEREYNLDLVTTAPGVIYKVHKTDGTVMDLTNPSNMPDPSEIDYMEEPMVSAEIMVTSEYIGAIMDLCQERRGIYISMEYMEETRALIKYDLPLNEIIYDFFDALKSRSRGYASFDYEMKGYTRSDLVKLDILINKEEVDALSFIVFSGSAYERGRKMCEKLKEEIPRHLFEIPIQAAVGGKVIARETVRAMRKDVLAKCYGGDISRKRKLLEKQKEGKKRMRQVGNVEIPQKAFMSVLKLDDK
;
A
#
# COMPACT_ATOMS: atom_id res chain seq x y z
N MET A 1 9.54 19.66 38.46
CA MET A 1 8.69 18.69 37.73
C MET A 1 7.49 19.46 37.20
N LEU A 2 7.43 19.73 35.93
CA LEU A 2 6.21 20.19 35.29
C LEU A 2 5.31 18.95 35.21
N VAL A 3 4.34 18.86 36.12
CA VAL A 3 3.23 17.91 35.97
C VAL A 3 2.49 18.36 34.72
N ILE A 4 2.57 17.58 33.67
CA ILE A 4 1.87 17.88 32.43
C ILE A 4 0.38 17.80 32.73
N ASP A 5 -0.31 18.93 32.61
CA ASP A 5 -1.77 19.00 32.81
C ASP A 5 -2.44 18.30 31.60
N GLN A 6 -3.15 17.21 31.86
CA GLN A 6 -3.86 16.44 30.85
C GLN A 6 -4.84 17.29 30.05
N SER A 7 -5.43 18.31 30.65
CA SER A 7 -6.35 19.25 29.99
C SER A 7 -5.69 20.05 28.87
N LYS A 8 -4.35 20.15 28.88
CA LYS A 8 -3.54 20.87 27.88
C LYS A 8 -2.98 19.96 26.77
N ILE A 9 -3.31 18.68 26.75
CA ILE A 9 -2.88 17.75 25.71
C ILE A 9 -3.91 17.73 24.59
N ARG A 10 -3.45 17.67 23.34
CA ARG A 10 -4.27 17.44 22.14
C ARG A 10 -3.59 16.37 21.29
N ASN A 11 -4.26 15.25 21.12
CA ASN A 11 -3.79 14.14 20.28
C ASN A 11 -4.64 14.12 19.03
N PHE A 12 -4.04 14.40 17.89
CA PHE A 12 -4.77 14.49 16.63
C PHE A 12 -3.95 13.99 15.44
N CYS A 13 -4.66 13.62 14.42
CA CYS A 13 -4.08 13.28 13.11
C CYS A 13 -4.58 14.24 12.03
N ILE A 14 -3.95 14.17 10.86
CA ILE A 14 -4.41 14.87 9.67
C ILE A 14 -4.85 13.81 8.66
N ILE A 15 -6.11 13.89 8.26
CA ILE A 15 -6.71 13.07 7.21
C ILE A 15 -7.01 13.93 5.99
N ALA A 16 -6.71 13.41 4.81
CA ALA A 16 -6.91 14.11 3.54
C ALA A 16 -6.90 13.14 2.38
N HIS A 17 -7.48 13.55 1.26
CA HIS A 17 -7.20 12.91 -0.02
C HIS A 17 -5.76 13.18 -0.46
N ILE A 18 -5.23 12.34 -1.38
CA ILE A 18 -3.91 12.55 -1.99
C ILE A 18 -3.89 13.94 -2.64
N ASP A 19 -2.77 14.65 -2.51
CA ASP A 19 -2.54 16.00 -3.04
C ASP A 19 -3.41 17.14 -2.44
N HIS A 20 -4.27 16.90 -1.44
CA HIS A 20 -5.00 17.99 -0.75
C HIS A 20 -4.12 18.86 0.15
N GLY A 21 -2.85 18.46 0.36
CA GLY A 21 -1.86 19.26 1.08
C GLY A 21 -1.66 18.89 2.55
N LYS A 22 -1.95 17.63 2.92
CA LYS A 22 -1.74 17.06 4.25
C LYS A 22 -0.32 17.29 4.79
N SER A 23 0.71 16.79 4.11
CA SER A 23 2.12 16.92 4.54
C SER A 23 2.59 18.38 4.53
N THR A 24 2.07 19.21 3.61
CA THR A 24 2.35 20.65 3.59
C THR A 24 1.78 21.35 4.81
N LEU A 25 0.58 20.96 5.26
CA LEU A 25 0.00 21.53 6.50
C LEU A 25 0.79 21.07 7.73
N ALA A 26 1.18 19.80 7.80
CA ALA A 26 2.00 19.27 8.90
C ALA A 26 3.34 20.02 8.99
N ASP A 27 4.03 20.23 7.88
CA ASP A 27 5.26 21.04 7.81
C ASP A 27 5.04 22.46 8.34
N ARG A 28 3.92 23.07 7.95
CA ARG A 28 3.61 24.45 8.33
C ARG A 28 3.28 24.56 9.83
N ILE A 29 2.60 23.57 10.41
CA ILE A 29 2.36 23.49 11.86
C ILE A 29 3.71 23.38 12.61
N ILE A 30 4.63 22.53 12.16
CA ILE A 30 5.95 22.35 12.76
C ILE A 30 6.77 23.65 12.69
N GLU A 31 6.75 24.32 11.54
CA GLU A 31 7.46 25.59 11.34
C GLU A 31 6.92 26.70 12.25
N MET A 32 5.60 26.91 12.27
CA MET A 32 4.96 27.99 13.02
C MET A 32 5.10 27.84 14.54
N THR A 33 5.16 26.61 15.02
CA THR A 33 5.36 26.32 16.45
C THR A 33 6.84 26.38 16.87
N GLY A 34 7.74 26.57 15.92
CA GLY A 34 9.18 26.75 16.21
C GLY A 34 9.87 25.47 16.69
N LEU A 35 9.28 24.30 16.45
CA LEU A 35 9.89 23.00 16.79
C LEU A 35 11.22 22.79 16.02
N LEU A 36 11.28 23.26 14.78
CA LEU A 36 12.48 23.29 13.96
C LEU A 36 12.78 24.73 13.52
N THR A 37 14.06 25.06 13.45
CA THR A 37 14.49 26.35 12.90
C THR A 37 14.32 26.37 11.37
N SER A 38 14.20 27.55 10.77
CA SER A 38 14.08 27.70 9.30
C SER A 38 15.24 27.07 8.50
N ARG A 39 16.39 26.81 9.15
CA ARG A 39 17.54 26.15 8.52
C ARG A 39 17.44 24.62 8.57
N GLU A 40 16.71 24.08 9.54
CA GLU A 40 16.48 22.65 9.73
C GLU A 40 15.23 22.17 8.97
N MET A 41 14.33 23.10 8.62
CA MET A 41 13.15 22.79 7.84
C MET A 41 13.52 22.29 6.45
N GLN A 42 13.00 21.11 6.12
CA GLN A 42 13.00 20.51 4.79
C GLN A 42 11.56 20.32 4.35
N SER A 43 11.35 20.18 3.07
CA SER A 43 10.03 19.78 2.56
C SER A 43 9.70 18.37 3.05
N GLN A 44 8.46 18.17 3.54
CA GLN A 44 8.00 16.88 4.06
C GLN A 44 8.89 16.37 5.21
N VAL A 45 9.03 17.19 6.25
CA VAL A 45 9.89 16.92 7.42
C VAL A 45 9.55 15.61 8.13
N LEU A 46 8.27 15.25 8.17
CA LEU A 46 7.79 14.01 8.78
C LEU A 46 8.02 12.78 7.89
N ASP A 47 8.14 12.95 6.58
CA ASP A 47 8.42 11.86 5.67
C ASP A 47 9.91 11.45 5.75
N ASN A 48 10.20 10.43 6.56
CA ASN A 48 11.57 10.02 6.88
C ASN A 48 12.22 9.12 5.82
N MET A 49 11.42 8.50 4.95
CA MET A 49 11.92 7.66 3.88
C MET A 49 12.19 8.48 2.61
N ASP A 50 13.29 8.21 1.91
CA ASP A 50 13.57 8.83 0.62
C ASP A 50 12.44 8.53 -0.38
N LEU A 51 11.84 7.34 -0.31
CA LEU A 51 10.70 6.93 -1.14
C LEU A 51 9.45 7.77 -0.91
N GLU A 52 9.16 8.17 0.34
CA GLU A 52 8.04 9.06 0.67
C GLU A 52 8.21 10.40 -0.02
N ARG A 53 9.42 10.97 0.06
CA ARG A 53 9.75 12.27 -0.56
C ARG A 53 9.75 12.21 -2.08
N GLU A 54 10.29 11.14 -2.68
CA GLU A 54 10.33 10.96 -4.13
C GLU A 54 8.93 10.79 -4.73
N ARG A 55 8.04 10.08 -4.04
CA ARG A 55 6.68 9.80 -4.49
C ARG A 55 5.66 10.85 -4.04
N GLY A 56 6.02 11.71 -3.09
CA GLY A 56 5.14 12.73 -2.52
C GLY A 56 4.00 12.16 -1.68
N ILE A 57 4.16 10.97 -1.10
CA ILE A 57 3.15 10.28 -0.31
C ILE A 57 3.73 9.83 1.02
N THR A 58 2.96 9.94 2.10
CA THR A 58 3.29 9.34 3.39
C THR A 58 2.99 7.83 3.33
N ILE A 59 3.98 7.01 3.63
CA ILE A 59 3.87 5.54 3.64
C ILE A 59 3.63 5.05 5.05
N LYS A 60 4.42 5.56 6.01
CA LYS A 60 4.35 5.17 7.42
C LYS A 60 3.93 6.35 8.29
N ALA A 61 3.02 6.09 9.23
CA ALA A 61 2.59 7.10 10.18
C ALA A 61 3.79 7.62 11.01
N GLN A 62 3.90 8.93 11.12
CA GLN A 62 4.92 9.60 11.92
C GLN A 62 4.26 10.39 13.03
N THR A 63 4.88 10.37 14.20
CA THR A 63 4.36 11.08 15.38
C THR A 63 5.36 12.13 15.81
N VAL A 64 4.85 13.31 16.15
CA VAL A 64 5.66 14.40 16.69
C VAL A 64 4.93 15.12 17.81
N ARG A 65 5.65 15.41 18.89
CA ARG A 65 5.17 16.27 19.98
C ARG A 65 5.61 17.71 19.72
N ILE A 66 4.64 18.62 19.78
CA ILE A 66 4.79 20.05 19.54
C ILE A 66 4.31 20.80 20.78
N ILE A 67 4.98 21.87 21.19
CA ILE A 67 4.50 22.77 22.21
C ILE A 67 3.96 24.01 21.51
N TYR A 68 2.70 24.32 21.72
CA TYR A 68 2.02 25.48 21.16
C TYR A 68 1.58 26.45 22.25
N LYS A 69 1.98 27.71 22.10
CA LYS A 69 1.52 28.79 22.96
C LYS A 69 0.30 29.46 22.32
N ALA A 70 -0.88 29.19 22.87
CA ALA A 70 -2.14 29.69 22.35
C ALA A 70 -2.40 31.16 22.70
N LYS A 71 -3.41 31.75 22.07
CA LYS A 71 -3.82 33.16 22.32
C LYS A 71 -4.35 33.40 23.71
N ASP A 72 -4.81 32.37 24.41
CA ASP A 72 -5.18 32.43 25.84
C ASP A 72 -3.98 32.63 26.77
N GLY A 73 -2.76 32.55 26.24
CA GLY A 73 -1.49 32.67 26.95
C GLY A 73 -0.96 31.38 27.56
N GLU A 74 -1.69 30.28 27.44
CA GLU A 74 -1.34 28.97 27.96
C GLU A 74 -0.54 28.14 26.94
N GLU A 75 0.25 27.18 27.43
CA GLU A 75 1.00 26.26 26.61
C GLU A 75 0.26 24.92 26.50
N TYR A 76 0.07 24.46 25.27
CA TYR A 76 -0.55 23.19 24.94
C TYR A 76 0.45 22.22 24.34
N ILE A 77 0.27 20.93 24.62
CA ILE A 77 1.04 19.85 24.04
C ILE A 77 0.21 19.24 22.91
N PHE A 78 0.68 19.40 21.69
CA PHE A 78 0.11 18.77 20.50
C PHE A 78 0.91 17.50 20.16
N ASN A 79 0.25 16.38 20.14
CA ASN A 79 0.78 15.15 19.57
C ASN A 79 0.15 14.98 18.19
N LEU A 80 0.87 15.41 17.18
CA LEU A 80 0.47 15.25 15.78
C LEU A 80 0.91 13.87 15.30
N ILE A 81 -0.04 13.09 14.78
CA ILE A 81 0.20 11.81 14.11
C ILE A 81 -0.13 12.01 12.64
N ASP A 82 0.92 12.07 11.79
CA ASP A 82 0.75 12.14 10.35
C ASP A 82 0.39 10.75 9.80
N THR A 83 -0.67 10.67 9.00
CA THR A 83 -1.23 9.40 8.51
C THR A 83 -1.01 9.25 7.01
N PRO A 84 -0.86 8.03 6.47
CA PRO A 84 -0.91 7.82 5.03
C PRO A 84 -2.24 8.33 4.42
N GLY A 85 -2.20 8.73 3.15
CA GLY A 85 -3.39 9.18 2.42
C GLY A 85 -3.86 8.21 1.33
N HIS A 86 -3.21 7.07 1.14
CA HIS A 86 -3.50 6.13 0.06
C HIS A 86 -4.30 4.92 0.57
N VAL A 87 -5.23 4.41 -0.25
CA VAL A 87 -6.12 3.28 0.08
C VAL A 87 -5.37 2.02 0.55
N ASP A 88 -4.23 1.70 -0.04
CA ASP A 88 -3.40 0.54 0.34
C ASP A 88 -2.94 0.62 1.81
N PHE A 89 -2.93 1.81 2.41
CA PHE A 89 -2.48 2.04 3.78
C PHE A 89 -3.61 2.36 4.76
N ASN A 90 -4.87 2.09 4.42
CA ASN A 90 -6.03 2.31 5.32
C ASN A 90 -5.83 1.64 6.70
N TYR A 91 -5.08 0.54 6.73
CA TYR A 91 -4.73 -0.12 7.98
C TYR A 91 -3.82 0.74 8.89
N GLU A 92 -2.81 1.42 8.31
CA GLU A 92 -1.95 2.35 9.04
C GLU A 92 -2.77 3.58 9.52
N VAL A 93 -3.70 4.04 8.68
CA VAL A 93 -4.64 5.13 9.04
C VAL A 93 -5.46 4.72 10.26
N SER A 94 -6.14 3.58 10.22
CA SER A 94 -6.99 3.10 11.33
C SER A 94 -6.23 2.96 12.66
N ARG A 95 -4.97 2.52 12.62
CA ARG A 95 -4.11 2.44 13.81
C ARG A 95 -3.80 3.82 14.41
N SER A 96 -3.47 4.75 13.53
CA SER A 96 -3.13 6.11 13.93
C SER A 96 -4.34 6.82 14.53
N LEU A 97 -5.53 6.64 13.93
CA LEU A 97 -6.79 7.18 14.43
C LEU A 97 -7.08 6.72 15.87
N ALA A 98 -6.89 5.44 16.18
CA ALA A 98 -7.14 4.93 17.53
C ALA A 98 -6.22 5.53 18.62
N ALA A 99 -5.10 6.14 18.24
CA ALA A 99 -4.21 6.86 19.16
C ALA A 99 -4.60 8.34 19.34
N CYS A 100 -5.56 8.85 18.55
CA CYS A 100 -6.02 10.24 18.55
C CYS A 100 -7.28 10.45 19.38
N ASP A 101 -7.57 11.72 19.64
CA ASP A 101 -8.82 12.21 20.24
C ASP A 101 -9.60 13.08 19.22
N GLY A 102 -8.95 13.50 18.13
CA GLY A 102 -9.57 14.22 17.02
C GLY A 102 -8.80 14.09 15.73
N ALA A 103 -9.42 14.50 14.62
CA ALA A 103 -8.85 14.47 13.29
C ALA A 103 -9.06 15.80 12.57
N ILE A 104 -8.04 16.30 11.89
CA ILE A 104 -8.13 17.45 11.00
C ILE A 104 -8.41 16.92 9.60
N LEU A 105 -9.57 17.27 9.05
CA LEU A 105 -9.95 16.94 7.68
C LEU A 105 -9.53 18.07 6.73
N VAL A 106 -8.52 17.82 5.91
CA VAL A 106 -8.05 18.81 4.92
C VAL A 106 -8.71 18.56 3.58
N VAL A 107 -9.45 19.56 3.10
CA VAL A 107 -10.14 19.52 1.81
C VAL A 107 -9.59 20.64 0.89
N ASP A 108 -9.32 20.29 -0.36
CA ASP A 108 -8.86 21.24 -1.38
C ASP A 108 -10.02 22.15 -1.80
N ALA A 109 -9.82 23.47 -1.73
CA ALA A 109 -10.82 24.47 -2.12
C ALA A 109 -11.25 24.43 -3.61
N ALA A 110 -10.46 23.80 -4.47
CA ALA A 110 -10.77 23.67 -5.89
C ALA A 110 -11.42 22.31 -6.21
N GLN A 111 -10.93 21.23 -5.60
CA GLN A 111 -11.39 19.86 -5.88
C GLN A 111 -12.60 19.44 -5.05
N GLY A 112 -12.69 19.90 -3.79
CA GLY A 112 -13.75 19.52 -2.85
C GLY A 112 -13.59 18.10 -2.30
N ILE A 113 -14.70 17.43 -1.99
CA ILE A 113 -14.71 16.07 -1.43
C ILE A 113 -14.37 15.03 -2.51
N GLU A 114 -13.52 14.09 -2.17
CA GLU A 114 -13.12 12.96 -2.99
C GLU A 114 -13.48 11.63 -2.30
N ALA A 115 -13.47 10.48 -3.03
CA ALA A 115 -13.88 9.19 -2.46
C ALA A 115 -13.08 8.81 -1.19
N GLN A 116 -11.76 9.02 -1.19
CA GLN A 116 -10.91 8.79 -0.01
C GLN A 116 -11.21 9.74 1.14
N THR A 117 -11.71 10.95 0.86
CA THR A 117 -12.14 11.88 1.89
C THR A 117 -13.25 11.27 2.72
N LEU A 118 -14.27 10.73 2.06
CA LEU A 118 -15.40 10.04 2.71
C LEU A 118 -14.95 8.83 3.52
N ALA A 119 -14.13 7.95 2.91
CA ALA A 119 -13.61 6.76 3.58
C ALA A 119 -12.82 7.11 4.85
N ASN A 120 -11.94 8.11 4.78
CA ASN A 120 -11.15 8.55 5.94
C ASN A 120 -12.00 9.18 7.04
N VAL A 121 -13.05 9.93 6.67
CA VAL A 121 -13.97 10.51 7.66
C VAL A 121 -14.78 9.41 8.36
N TYR A 122 -15.31 8.44 7.61
CA TYR A 122 -16.03 7.32 8.23
C TYR A 122 -15.13 6.51 9.16
N LEU A 123 -13.88 6.27 8.79
CA LEU A 123 -12.91 5.63 9.67
C LEU A 123 -12.67 6.45 10.96
N ALA A 124 -12.59 7.78 10.86
CA ALA A 124 -12.42 8.64 12.03
C ALA A 124 -13.66 8.59 12.94
N LEU A 125 -14.85 8.60 12.37
CA LEU A 125 -16.12 8.50 13.11
C LEU A 125 -16.29 7.11 13.76
N ASP A 126 -15.86 6.05 13.12
CA ASP A 126 -15.85 4.68 13.70
C ASP A 126 -14.94 4.57 14.94
N HIS A 127 -13.97 5.47 15.06
CA HIS A 127 -13.09 5.60 16.23
C HIS A 127 -13.56 6.67 17.24
N ASP A 128 -14.79 7.18 17.11
CA ASP A 128 -15.37 8.23 17.95
C ASP A 128 -14.50 9.51 18.01
N LEU A 129 -13.86 9.90 16.91
CA LEU A 129 -13.03 11.10 16.83
C LEU A 129 -13.86 12.34 16.46
N ASP A 130 -13.55 13.46 17.10
CA ASP A 130 -14.04 14.76 16.67
C ASP A 130 -13.30 15.18 15.38
N VAL A 131 -14.04 15.38 14.29
CA VAL A 131 -13.49 15.74 12.98
C VAL A 131 -13.62 17.23 12.75
N MET A 132 -12.50 17.91 12.55
CA MET A 132 -12.41 19.34 12.30
C MET A 132 -12.07 19.62 10.83
N PRO A 133 -12.99 20.15 10.00
CA PRO A 133 -12.70 20.47 8.62
C PRO A 133 -11.80 21.71 8.48
N VAL A 134 -10.92 21.68 7.46
CA VAL A 134 -10.02 22.78 7.07
C VAL A 134 -10.01 22.87 5.54
N ILE A 135 -10.31 24.04 4.99
CA ILE A 135 -10.34 24.29 3.56
C ILE A 135 -8.96 24.82 3.13
N ASN A 136 -8.24 24.05 2.34
CA ASN A 136 -6.87 24.36 1.92
C ASN A 136 -6.80 24.82 0.45
N LYS A 137 -5.67 25.40 0.10
CA LYS A 137 -5.34 25.90 -1.25
C LYS A 137 -6.22 27.06 -1.74
N ILE A 138 -6.65 27.94 -0.84
CA ILE A 138 -7.42 29.14 -1.21
C ILE A 138 -6.63 30.13 -2.08
N ASP A 139 -5.33 29.92 -2.22
CA ASP A 139 -4.44 30.68 -3.12
C ASP A 139 -4.59 30.33 -4.59
N LEU A 140 -5.28 29.23 -4.92
CA LEU A 140 -5.50 28.82 -6.31
C LEU A 140 -6.57 29.68 -6.99
N PRO A 141 -6.41 30.04 -8.27
CA PRO A 141 -7.41 30.81 -9.02
C PRO A 141 -8.77 30.09 -9.17
N SER A 142 -8.76 28.75 -9.08
CA SER A 142 -9.96 27.90 -9.17
C SER A 142 -10.57 27.58 -7.81
N ALA A 143 -10.05 28.17 -6.72
CA ALA A 143 -10.56 27.91 -5.37
C ALA A 143 -11.97 28.50 -5.19
N ASP A 144 -12.87 27.68 -4.64
CA ASP A 144 -14.23 28.06 -4.27
C ASP A 144 -14.54 27.50 -2.87
N PRO A 145 -14.07 28.19 -1.79
CA PRO A 145 -14.24 27.72 -0.44
C PRO A 145 -15.70 27.59 0.00
N GLU A 146 -16.57 28.50 -0.44
CA GLU A 146 -18.00 28.51 -0.05
C GLU A 146 -18.69 27.23 -0.56
N ARG A 147 -18.48 26.88 -1.83
CA ARG A 147 -18.98 25.64 -2.40
C ARG A 147 -18.50 24.41 -1.63
N VAL A 148 -17.22 24.39 -1.26
CA VAL A 148 -16.64 23.23 -0.53
C VAL A 148 -17.19 23.13 0.90
N ILE A 149 -17.47 24.24 1.55
CA ILE A 149 -18.14 24.26 2.85
C ILE A 149 -19.54 23.64 2.74
N GLU A 150 -20.35 24.09 1.77
CA GLU A 150 -21.69 23.53 1.51
C GLU A 150 -21.59 22.02 1.21
N GLU A 151 -20.62 21.61 0.38
CA GLU A 151 -20.38 20.20 0.05
C GLU A 151 -20.06 19.36 1.32
N ILE A 152 -19.24 19.85 2.24
CA ILE A 152 -18.92 19.16 3.49
C ILE A 152 -20.15 19.01 4.38
N GLU A 153 -20.96 20.05 4.50
CA GLU A 153 -22.18 20.04 5.30
C GLU A 153 -23.26 19.12 4.73
N ASP A 154 -23.48 19.16 3.42
CA ASP A 154 -24.52 18.40 2.75
C ASP A 154 -24.16 16.91 2.57
N VAL A 155 -22.89 16.62 2.23
CA VAL A 155 -22.45 15.25 1.87
C VAL A 155 -21.98 14.46 3.09
N ILE A 156 -21.21 15.11 3.97
CA ILE A 156 -20.61 14.44 5.15
C ILE A 156 -21.49 14.67 6.38
N GLY A 157 -22.18 15.81 6.45
CA GLY A 157 -22.96 16.21 7.63
C GLY A 157 -22.12 16.80 8.76
N LEU A 158 -20.91 17.28 8.46
CA LEU A 158 -20.05 17.98 9.43
C LEU A 158 -20.28 19.49 9.35
N GLU A 159 -20.36 20.17 10.50
CA GLU A 159 -20.39 21.63 10.54
C GLU A 159 -19.08 22.21 10.00
N ALA A 160 -19.15 22.99 8.92
CA ALA A 160 -17.99 23.55 8.22
C ALA A 160 -18.04 25.08 8.02
N HIS A 161 -19.13 25.75 8.43
CA HIS A 161 -19.29 27.20 8.26
C HIS A 161 -18.20 28.03 8.92
N ASP A 162 -17.56 27.54 9.99
CA ASP A 162 -16.44 28.16 10.69
C ASP A 162 -15.09 27.51 10.40
N ALA A 163 -15.02 26.63 9.39
CA ALA A 163 -13.79 25.96 9.00
C ALA A 163 -12.71 26.96 8.57
N PRO A 164 -11.47 26.84 9.05
CA PRO A 164 -10.38 27.69 8.61
C PRO A 164 -10.14 27.56 7.11
N GLN A 165 -10.16 28.69 6.42
CA GLN A 165 -9.82 28.78 5.00
C GLN A 165 -8.34 29.18 4.89
N ILE A 166 -7.49 28.26 4.45
CA ILE A 166 -6.04 28.40 4.51
C ILE A 166 -5.32 28.19 3.19
N SER A 167 -4.09 28.66 3.12
CA SER A 167 -3.09 28.15 2.20
C SER A 167 -1.91 27.59 2.97
N ALA A 168 -1.81 26.28 3.09
CA ALA A 168 -0.67 25.62 3.74
C ALA A 168 0.65 25.97 3.03
N LYS A 169 0.62 26.14 1.70
CA LYS A 169 1.76 26.54 0.89
C LYS A 169 2.33 27.90 1.28
N THR A 170 1.49 28.89 1.48
CA THR A 170 1.91 30.27 1.79
C THR A 170 1.94 30.57 3.30
N GLY A 171 1.34 29.69 4.12
CA GLY A 171 1.16 29.91 5.55
C GLY A 171 -0.03 30.80 5.93
N LEU A 172 -0.83 31.21 4.95
CA LEU A 172 -1.99 32.07 5.17
C LEU A 172 -3.02 31.37 6.06
N ASN A 173 -3.44 32.04 7.12
CA ASN A 173 -4.48 31.61 8.08
C ASN A 173 -4.19 30.30 8.85
N VAL A 174 -3.01 29.71 8.75
CA VAL A 174 -2.69 28.44 9.46
C VAL A 174 -2.73 28.59 10.98
N GLU A 175 -2.47 29.81 11.53
CA GLU A 175 -2.65 30.08 12.95
C GLU A 175 -4.09 29.82 13.44
N GLN A 176 -5.11 30.04 12.58
CA GLN A 176 -6.50 29.75 12.93
C GLN A 176 -6.72 28.24 13.15
N VAL A 177 -6.01 27.39 12.38
CA VAL A 177 -6.05 25.93 12.58
C VAL A 177 -5.51 25.57 13.95
N LEU A 178 -4.36 26.16 14.37
CA LEU A 178 -3.77 25.90 15.68
C LEU A 178 -4.68 26.30 16.84
N GLU A 179 -5.35 27.44 16.73
CA GLU A 179 -6.32 27.90 17.76
C GLU A 179 -7.56 26.98 17.78
N GLN A 180 -8.09 26.59 16.63
CA GLN A 180 -9.23 25.66 16.57
C GLN A 180 -8.89 24.25 17.10
N ILE A 181 -7.64 23.78 16.95
CA ILE A 181 -7.19 22.54 17.59
C ILE A 181 -7.34 22.63 19.12
N VAL A 182 -6.96 23.76 19.70
CA VAL A 182 -7.11 23.99 21.16
C VAL A 182 -8.58 23.98 21.56
N GLU A 183 -9.45 24.60 20.76
CA GLU A 183 -10.87 24.81 21.07
C GLU A 183 -11.73 23.56 20.81
N LYS A 184 -11.57 22.92 19.64
CA LYS A 184 -12.46 21.86 19.12
C LYS A 184 -12.00 20.44 19.45
N ILE A 185 -10.68 20.18 19.48
CA ILE A 185 -10.19 18.84 19.80
C ILE A 185 -10.21 18.64 21.32
N PRO A 186 -10.90 17.61 21.82
CA PRO A 186 -11.02 17.39 23.27
C PRO A 186 -9.66 17.00 23.88
N ALA A 187 -9.52 17.35 25.15
CA ALA A 187 -8.42 16.83 25.95
C ALA A 187 -8.61 15.33 26.19
N PRO A 188 -7.52 14.56 26.23
CA PRO A 188 -7.60 13.12 26.51
C PRO A 188 -8.19 12.84 27.88
N THR A 189 -8.93 11.74 27.98
CA THR A 189 -9.47 11.23 29.25
C THR A 189 -8.53 10.16 29.84
N GLY A 190 -8.81 9.75 31.07
CA GLY A 190 -8.11 8.65 31.77
C GLY A 190 -7.57 9.06 33.14
N ASP A 191 -7.41 8.09 34.04
CA ASP A 191 -6.89 8.29 35.40
C ASP A 191 -5.42 7.85 35.50
N PRO A 192 -4.47 8.77 35.76
CA PRO A 192 -3.05 8.40 35.92
C PRO A 192 -2.76 7.41 37.06
N LYS A 193 -3.71 7.25 38.01
CA LYS A 193 -3.57 6.33 39.16
C LYS A 193 -4.20 4.96 38.92
N ALA A 194 -4.96 4.78 37.86
CA ALA A 194 -5.55 3.51 37.49
C ALA A 194 -4.49 2.47 37.10
N PRO A 195 -4.83 1.18 37.02
CA PRO A 195 -3.95 0.18 36.43
C PRO A 195 -3.55 0.55 34.99
N LEU A 196 -2.29 0.35 34.66
CA LEU A 196 -1.77 0.73 33.33
C LEU A 196 -2.53 0.03 32.21
N GLN A 197 -3.03 0.84 31.27
CA GLN A 197 -3.56 0.41 29.98
C GLN A 197 -2.95 1.30 28.89
N ALA A 198 -2.06 0.72 28.07
CA ALA A 198 -1.46 1.42 26.95
C ALA A 198 -1.73 0.64 25.66
N LEU A 199 -2.28 1.31 24.66
CA LEU A 199 -2.55 0.76 23.33
C LEU A 199 -1.29 0.86 22.47
N ILE A 200 -0.85 -0.24 21.90
CA ILE A 200 0.22 -0.27 20.90
C ILE A 200 -0.37 0.10 19.54
N PHE A 201 0.01 1.25 18.97
CA PHE A 201 -0.46 1.63 17.64
C PHE A 201 0.59 1.43 16.55
N ASP A 202 1.89 1.39 16.89
CA ASP A 202 2.97 1.04 15.97
C ASP A 202 4.17 0.46 16.73
N SER A 203 5.14 -0.09 15.99
CA SER A 203 6.41 -0.57 16.53
C SER A 203 7.53 -0.42 15.51
N LEU A 204 8.75 -0.21 16.03
CA LEU A 204 9.96 -0.11 15.23
C LEU A 204 11.02 -1.03 15.83
N TYR A 205 11.75 -1.74 14.98
CA TYR A 205 12.94 -2.45 15.39
C TYR A 205 14.19 -1.60 15.14
N ASP A 206 14.91 -1.33 16.20
CA ASP A 206 16.22 -0.65 16.16
C ASP A 206 17.31 -1.65 16.54
N ALA A 207 18.41 -1.68 15.76
CA ALA A 207 19.51 -2.63 15.98
C ALA A 207 20.21 -2.48 17.36
N TYR A 208 20.11 -1.30 17.98
CA TYR A 208 20.75 -0.97 19.25
C TYR A 208 19.78 -1.01 20.42
N LYS A 209 18.58 -0.48 20.25
CA LYS A 209 17.54 -0.37 21.29
C LYS A 209 16.60 -1.59 21.34
N GLY A 210 16.65 -2.47 20.35
CA GLY A 210 15.68 -3.55 20.18
C GLY A 210 14.33 -3.05 19.70
N VAL A 211 13.26 -3.63 20.22
CA VAL A 211 11.89 -3.22 19.86
C VAL A 211 11.53 -1.92 20.58
N ILE A 212 11.17 -0.91 19.82
CA ILE A 212 10.60 0.36 20.28
C ILE A 212 9.10 0.29 20.00
N VAL A 213 8.29 0.34 21.03
CA VAL A 213 6.83 0.26 20.94
C VAL A 213 6.25 1.66 21.03
N PHE A 214 5.44 2.05 20.04
CA PHE A 214 4.72 3.32 20.03
C PHE A 214 3.36 3.09 20.68
N CYS A 215 3.06 3.86 21.71
CA CYS A 215 1.86 3.64 22.49
C CYS A 215 1.12 4.91 22.88
N ARG A 216 -0.19 4.77 23.01
CA ARG A 216 -1.08 5.71 23.65
C ARG A 216 -1.42 5.21 25.05
N ILE A 217 -1.12 5.97 26.07
CA ILE A 217 -1.51 5.65 27.45
C ILE A 217 -2.97 6.07 27.62
N LYS A 218 -3.86 5.10 27.81
CA LYS A 218 -5.29 5.35 28.08
C LYS A 218 -5.51 5.50 29.58
N GLU A 219 -4.94 4.62 30.41
CA GLU A 219 -5.05 4.64 31.87
C GLU A 219 -3.68 4.39 32.51
N GLY A 220 -3.49 4.90 33.72
CA GLY A 220 -2.30 4.64 34.52
C GLY A 220 -1.06 5.44 34.12
N THR A 221 0.08 4.99 34.63
CA THR A 221 1.38 5.62 34.38
C THR A 221 2.45 4.54 34.20
N VAL A 222 3.39 4.77 33.28
CA VAL A 222 4.55 3.90 33.02
C VAL A 222 5.84 4.71 33.14
N ARG A 223 6.86 4.09 33.77
CA ARG A 223 8.19 4.66 33.98
C ARG A 223 9.28 3.64 33.68
N THR A 224 10.50 4.08 33.57
CA THR A 224 11.68 3.18 33.54
C THR A 224 11.65 2.24 34.74
N GLY A 225 11.87 0.94 34.51
CA GLY A 225 11.85 -0.11 35.51
C GLY A 225 10.42 -0.67 35.82
N THR A 226 9.37 -0.15 35.19
CA THR A 226 8.03 -0.71 35.33
C THR A 226 7.97 -2.12 34.74
N PRO A 227 7.54 -3.15 35.52
CA PRO A 227 7.35 -4.49 34.97
C PRO A 227 6.07 -4.52 34.13
N ILE A 228 6.18 -4.77 32.85
CA ILE A 228 5.05 -4.77 31.90
C ILE A 228 4.71 -6.19 31.41
N LYS A 229 3.47 -6.34 30.95
CA LYS A 229 2.94 -7.53 30.30
C LYS A 229 2.14 -7.12 29.07
N MET A 230 2.39 -7.79 27.96
CA MET A 230 1.56 -7.74 26.76
C MET A 230 0.35 -8.64 26.97
N MET A 231 -0.87 -8.15 26.80
CA MET A 231 -2.07 -8.91 27.17
C MET A 231 -2.41 -9.99 26.14
N ALA A 232 -2.21 -9.74 24.84
CA ALA A 232 -2.53 -10.70 23.79
C ALA A 232 -1.46 -11.78 23.64
N THR A 233 -0.17 -11.42 23.69
CA THR A 233 0.92 -12.39 23.53
C THR A 233 1.35 -13.05 24.84
N GLY A 234 1.02 -12.40 25.97
CA GLY A 234 1.46 -12.85 27.31
C GLY A 234 2.93 -12.55 27.61
N ALA A 235 3.66 -11.95 26.69
CA ALA A 235 5.07 -11.62 26.86
C ALA A 235 5.25 -10.60 28.01
N THR A 236 6.34 -10.76 28.76
CA THR A 236 6.67 -9.89 29.89
C THR A 236 8.07 -9.31 29.74
N ALA A 237 8.22 -8.06 30.12
CA ALA A 237 9.50 -7.37 30.09
C ALA A 237 9.55 -6.27 31.16
N ASP A 238 10.74 -5.75 31.42
CA ASP A 238 10.90 -4.55 32.23
C ASP A 238 11.21 -3.37 31.31
N VAL A 239 10.57 -2.22 31.57
CA VAL A 239 10.76 -0.99 30.79
C VAL A 239 12.18 -0.46 31.00
N VAL A 240 12.90 -0.27 29.88
CA VAL A 240 14.25 0.30 29.87
C VAL A 240 14.21 1.81 29.75
N GLU A 241 13.39 2.33 28.84
CA GLU A 241 13.27 3.75 28.58
C GLU A 241 11.82 4.07 28.17
N VAL A 242 11.33 5.22 28.58
CA VAL A 242 10.10 5.83 28.09
C VAL A 242 10.41 7.23 27.53
N GLY A 243 9.63 7.67 26.55
CA GLY A 243 9.86 8.98 25.97
C GLY A 243 8.76 9.40 24.99
N TYR A 244 8.97 10.54 24.36
CA TYR A 244 8.10 11.10 23.35
C TYR A 244 8.84 11.40 22.05
N PHE A 245 8.09 11.72 21.00
CA PHE A 245 8.63 11.90 19.66
C PHE A 245 8.97 13.36 19.40
N GLY A 246 10.23 13.66 19.08
CA GLY A 246 10.65 14.93 18.47
C GLY A 246 10.61 14.82 16.94
N ALA A 247 10.98 15.88 16.24
CA ALA A 247 11.14 15.84 14.80
C ALA A 247 12.33 14.94 14.42
N GLY A 248 12.02 13.72 13.96
CA GLY A 248 13.01 12.72 13.56
C GLY A 248 13.86 12.13 14.70
N GLN A 249 13.48 12.29 15.96
CA GLN A 249 14.26 11.77 17.10
C GLN A 249 13.39 11.33 18.28
N PHE A 250 13.91 10.38 19.06
CA PHE A 250 13.31 9.89 20.29
C PHE A 250 13.85 10.69 21.48
N ILE A 251 12.97 11.33 22.27
CA ILE A 251 13.33 12.15 23.41
C ILE A 251 12.92 11.44 24.71
N PRO A 252 13.87 10.96 25.53
CA PRO A 252 13.55 10.29 26.78
C PRO A 252 12.84 11.22 27.77
N CYS A 253 11.94 10.65 28.58
CA CYS A 253 11.28 11.35 29.69
C CYS A 253 11.21 10.46 30.93
N GLU A 254 10.80 11.04 32.06
CA GLU A 254 10.72 10.29 33.33
C GLU A 254 9.53 9.32 33.34
N GLU A 255 8.39 9.74 32.79
CA GLU A 255 7.16 8.95 32.79
C GLU A 255 6.25 9.30 31.61
N LEU A 256 5.39 8.36 31.23
CA LEU A 256 4.22 8.57 30.40
C LEU A 256 2.98 8.24 31.24
N SER A 257 2.03 9.15 31.31
CA SER A 257 0.78 9.00 32.06
C SER A 257 -0.45 9.04 31.16
N ALA A 258 -1.61 8.74 31.72
CA ALA A 258 -2.90 8.76 31.02
C ALA A 258 -3.05 10.00 30.14
N GLY A 259 -3.46 9.80 28.89
CA GLY A 259 -3.59 10.86 27.90
C GLY A 259 -2.37 11.07 27.01
N MET A 260 -1.19 10.59 27.37
CA MET A 260 0.04 10.82 26.59
C MET A 260 0.25 9.82 25.47
N VAL A 261 0.84 10.31 24.38
CA VAL A 261 1.39 9.53 23.29
C VAL A 261 2.91 9.52 23.41
N GLY A 262 3.53 8.35 23.29
CA GLY A 262 4.97 8.23 23.40
C GLY A 262 5.47 6.83 23.02
N TYR A 263 6.72 6.56 23.34
CA TYR A 263 7.33 5.26 23.10
C TYR A 263 7.83 4.60 24.37
N ILE A 264 7.87 3.28 24.33
CA ILE A 264 8.43 2.42 25.36
C ILE A 264 9.48 1.54 24.72
N THR A 265 10.69 1.48 25.31
CA THR A 265 11.64 0.42 25.01
C THR A 265 11.68 -0.55 26.18
N ALA A 266 11.70 -1.81 25.87
CA ALA A 266 11.80 -2.87 26.85
C ALA A 266 12.78 -3.94 26.31
N SER A 267 13.31 -4.78 27.20
CA SER A 267 14.25 -5.85 26.81
C SER A 267 13.59 -6.97 26.00
N ILE A 268 12.73 -6.59 25.04
CA ILE A 268 12.03 -7.52 24.17
C ILE A 268 12.91 -7.82 22.97
N LYS A 269 13.29 -9.09 22.84
CA LYS A 269 14.20 -9.54 21.79
C LYS A 269 13.47 -10.00 20.51
N ASN A 270 12.22 -10.45 20.68
CA ASN A 270 11.42 -10.94 19.57
C ASN A 270 10.28 -9.98 19.28
N VAL A 271 10.24 -9.44 18.07
CA VAL A 271 9.18 -8.50 17.65
C VAL A 271 7.80 -9.17 17.63
N GLN A 272 7.73 -10.47 17.40
CA GLN A 272 6.47 -11.21 17.48
C GLN A 272 5.82 -11.17 18.87
N ASP A 273 6.58 -10.79 19.90
CA ASP A 273 6.09 -10.60 21.26
C ASP A 273 5.34 -9.27 21.44
N THR A 274 5.49 -8.33 20.50
CA THR A 274 4.81 -7.04 20.48
C THR A 274 3.92 -6.93 19.24
N ARG A 275 2.63 -7.16 19.41
CA ARG A 275 1.67 -7.00 18.32
C ARG A 275 1.07 -5.61 18.34
N VAL A 276 1.01 -4.97 17.20
CA VAL A 276 0.23 -3.73 17.05
C VAL A 276 -1.25 -4.03 17.34
N GLY A 277 -1.87 -3.19 18.15
CA GLY A 277 -3.21 -3.41 18.71
C GLY A 277 -3.26 -4.18 20.02
N ASP A 278 -2.11 -4.65 20.53
CA ASP A 278 -2.05 -5.25 21.88
C ASP A 278 -2.10 -4.17 22.98
N THR A 279 -2.49 -4.58 24.15
CA THR A 279 -2.53 -3.74 25.34
C THR A 279 -1.33 -4.06 26.25
N ILE A 280 -0.58 -3.02 26.60
CA ILE A 280 0.45 -3.10 27.64
C ILE A 280 -0.19 -2.81 28.98
N THR A 281 0.03 -3.69 29.95
CA THR A 281 -0.38 -3.50 31.34
C THR A 281 0.78 -3.71 32.30
N ASN A 282 0.60 -3.29 33.57
CA ASN A 282 1.58 -3.56 34.63
C ASN A 282 1.45 -5.02 35.08
N ARG A 283 2.56 -5.79 35.03
CA ARG A 283 2.58 -7.21 35.44
C ARG A 283 2.16 -7.40 36.91
N SER A 284 2.49 -6.47 37.80
CA SER A 284 2.20 -6.55 39.23
C SER A 284 0.78 -6.07 39.59
N ASN A 285 0.18 -5.21 38.77
CA ASN A 285 -1.18 -4.69 38.93
C ASN A 285 -1.84 -4.60 37.54
N PRO A 286 -2.23 -5.75 36.95
CA PRO A 286 -2.77 -5.75 35.59
C PRO A 286 -4.17 -5.13 35.54
N CYS A 287 -4.50 -4.50 34.42
CA CYS A 287 -5.86 -4.08 34.11
C CYS A 287 -6.77 -5.29 33.92
N ALA A 288 -8.07 -5.10 34.12
CA ALA A 288 -9.05 -6.18 34.06
C ALA A 288 -9.28 -6.68 32.62
N GLU A 289 -9.35 -5.75 31.67
CA GLU A 289 -9.69 -6.02 30.28
C GLU A 289 -8.69 -5.34 29.33
N PRO A 290 -8.36 -5.98 28.18
CA PRO A 290 -7.56 -5.33 27.16
C PRO A 290 -8.36 -4.23 26.46
N LEU A 291 -7.67 -3.25 25.90
CA LEU A 291 -8.27 -2.29 24.98
C LEU A 291 -8.73 -3.00 23.70
N PRO A 292 -9.75 -2.46 23.00
CA PRO A 292 -10.10 -2.98 21.68
C PRO A 292 -8.88 -2.98 20.76
N GLY A 293 -8.53 -4.15 20.26
CA GLY A 293 -7.40 -4.30 19.33
C GLY A 293 -7.84 -4.04 17.89
N TYR A 294 -6.85 -4.05 17.00
CA TYR A 294 -7.12 -3.90 15.56
C TYR A 294 -7.54 -5.22 14.92
N LYS A 295 -8.38 -5.13 13.90
CA LYS A 295 -8.69 -6.28 13.04
C LYS A 295 -7.40 -6.73 12.35
N LYS A 296 -7.17 -8.04 12.27
CA LYS A 296 -6.06 -8.59 11.49
C LYS A 296 -6.29 -8.26 10.02
N VAL A 297 -5.32 -7.61 9.40
CA VAL A 297 -5.38 -7.35 7.97
C VAL A 297 -4.82 -8.56 7.23
N ASN A 298 -5.56 -9.01 6.24
CA ASN A 298 -5.12 -10.05 5.33
C ASN A 298 -4.60 -9.41 4.05
N PRO A 299 -3.47 -9.86 3.53
CA PRO A 299 -2.99 -9.43 2.23
C PRO A 299 -4.04 -9.68 1.15
N MET A 300 -4.13 -8.78 0.19
CA MET A 300 -5.04 -8.87 -0.94
C MET A 300 -4.32 -9.26 -2.24
N VAL A 301 -3.04 -8.90 -2.35
CA VAL A 301 -2.21 -9.13 -3.53
C VAL A 301 -1.05 -10.02 -3.16
N TYR A 302 -0.77 -11.02 -3.98
CA TYR A 302 0.32 -11.97 -3.78
C TYR A 302 1.22 -12.03 -4.99
N CYS A 303 2.55 -12.01 -4.78
CA CYS A 303 3.52 -12.30 -5.84
C CYS A 303 4.71 -13.09 -5.29
N GLY A 304 5.44 -13.75 -6.18
CA GLY A 304 6.73 -14.37 -5.86
C GLY A 304 7.85 -13.35 -5.97
N LEU A 305 8.73 -13.29 -4.98
CA LEU A 305 9.97 -12.53 -5.00
C LEU A 305 11.15 -13.49 -5.06
N TYR A 306 11.98 -13.36 -6.09
CA TYR A 306 13.14 -14.21 -6.31
C TYR A 306 14.39 -13.36 -6.47
N PRO A 307 15.52 -13.73 -5.85
CA PRO A 307 16.78 -13.05 -6.10
C PRO A 307 17.27 -13.39 -7.50
N SER A 308 17.77 -12.40 -8.25
CA SER A 308 18.37 -12.62 -9.57
C SER A 308 19.57 -13.57 -9.50
N ASP A 309 20.31 -13.54 -8.39
CA ASP A 309 21.37 -14.51 -8.06
C ASP A 309 20.86 -15.43 -6.94
N GLY A 310 20.68 -16.72 -7.25
CA GLY A 310 20.21 -17.71 -6.29
C GLY A 310 21.07 -17.86 -5.03
N ALA A 311 22.34 -17.46 -5.06
CA ALA A 311 23.22 -17.42 -3.90
C ALA A 311 22.75 -16.38 -2.85
N LYS A 312 21.97 -15.38 -3.24
CA LYS A 312 21.41 -14.35 -2.36
C LYS A 312 20.07 -14.72 -1.71
N TYR A 313 19.59 -15.95 -1.85
CA TYR A 313 18.36 -16.41 -1.18
C TYR A 313 18.37 -16.22 0.34
N PRO A 314 19.46 -16.54 1.09
CA PRO A 314 19.52 -16.27 2.52
C PRO A 314 19.44 -14.77 2.84
N ASP A 315 20.08 -13.92 2.01
CA ASP A 315 20.06 -12.46 2.20
C ASP A 315 18.64 -11.91 2.01
N LEU A 316 17.90 -12.43 1.01
CA LEU A 316 16.50 -12.05 0.78
C LEU A 316 15.61 -12.45 1.97
N ARG A 317 15.80 -13.65 2.53
CA ARG A 317 15.08 -14.07 3.73
C ARG A 317 15.31 -13.12 4.89
N ASP A 318 16.59 -12.85 5.19
CA ASP A 318 16.96 -11.98 6.31
C ASP A 318 16.45 -10.54 6.12
N ALA A 319 16.40 -10.06 4.87
CA ALA A 319 15.84 -8.75 4.54
C ALA A 319 14.31 -8.73 4.74
N LEU A 320 13.58 -9.75 4.27
CA LEU A 320 12.13 -9.87 4.46
C LEU A 320 11.76 -9.99 5.94
N GLU A 321 12.50 -10.79 6.73
CA GLU A 321 12.33 -10.87 8.17
C GLU A 321 12.49 -9.50 8.83
N LYS A 322 13.52 -8.73 8.48
CA LYS A 322 13.74 -7.38 9.01
C LYS A 322 12.64 -6.39 8.58
N LEU A 323 12.19 -6.44 7.33
CA LEU A 323 11.09 -5.59 6.87
C LEU A 323 9.79 -5.91 7.60
N GLN A 324 9.47 -7.20 7.80
CA GLN A 324 8.27 -7.63 8.52
C GLN A 324 8.23 -7.12 9.97
N LEU A 325 9.40 -6.87 10.58
CA LEU A 325 9.47 -6.28 11.92
C LEU A 325 8.88 -4.86 11.97
N ASN A 326 9.01 -4.13 10.87
CA ASN A 326 8.58 -2.74 10.75
C ASN A 326 7.29 -2.59 9.92
N ASP A 327 6.82 -3.70 9.33
CA ASP A 327 5.64 -3.75 8.48
C ASP A 327 4.83 -5.02 8.79
N ALA A 328 3.87 -4.88 9.70
CA ALA A 328 3.05 -6.00 10.16
C ALA A 328 2.09 -6.55 9.09
N ALA A 329 1.90 -5.84 7.98
CA ALA A 329 1.06 -6.27 6.86
C ALA A 329 1.80 -7.21 5.91
N LEU A 330 3.14 -7.14 5.85
CA LEU A 330 3.96 -8.01 5.02
C LEU A 330 3.91 -9.46 5.54
N GLN A 331 3.45 -10.37 4.68
CA GLN A 331 3.47 -11.80 4.93
C GLN A 331 4.31 -12.48 3.86
N PHE A 332 5.09 -13.49 4.23
CA PHE A 332 5.87 -14.25 3.24
C PHE A 332 6.06 -15.69 3.69
N GLU A 333 6.16 -16.56 2.70
CA GLU A 333 6.43 -18.00 2.87
C GLU A 333 7.42 -18.47 1.79
N PRO A 334 8.26 -19.47 2.09
CA PRO A 334 9.17 -20.03 1.10
C PRO A 334 8.43 -20.57 -0.13
N GLU A 335 8.94 -20.26 -1.32
CA GLU A 335 8.42 -20.74 -2.58
C GLU A 335 9.55 -21.21 -3.49
N THR A 336 9.26 -22.14 -4.39
CA THR A 336 10.21 -22.61 -5.39
C THR A 336 9.58 -22.56 -6.77
N SER A 337 10.27 -21.94 -7.73
CA SER A 337 9.91 -21.90 -9.14
C SER A 337 10.90 -22.75 -9.95
N ALA A 338 10.40 -23.51 -10.90
CA ALA A 338 11.25 -24.28 -11.82
C ALA A 338 12.12 -23.37 -12.69
N ALA A 339 11.62 -22.17 -13.02
CA ALA A 339 12.32 -21.19 -13.84
C ALA A 339 13.27 -20.28 -13.05
N LEU A 340 12.88 -19.88 -11.82
CA LEU A 340 13.57 -18.84 -11.03
C LEU A 340 14.32 -19.39 -9.80
N GLY A 341 14.13 -20.66 -9.45
CA GLY A 341 14.76 -21.28 -8.28
C GLY A 341 14.04 -20.97 -6.97
N PHE A 342 14.81 -20.77 -5.89
CA PHE A 342 14.27 -20.51 -4.56
C PHE A 342 13.94 -19.04 -4.38
N GLY A 343 12.77 -18.74 -3.80
CA GLY A 343 12.27 -17.42 -3.50
C GLY A 343 11.23 -17.44 -2.39
N PHE A 344 10.41 -16.41 -2.34
CA PHE A 344 9.34 -16.28 -1.36
C PHE A 344 8.04 -15.83 -2.04
N ARG A 345 6.93 -16.47 -1.65
CA ARG A 345 5.60 -15.98 -1.93
C ARG A 345 5.26 -14.91 -0.90
N CYS A 346 5.06 -13.69 -1.34
CA CYS A 346 4.80 -12.54 -0.48
C CYS A 346 3.38 -12.03 -0.68
N GLY A 347 2.74 -11.65 0.42
CA GLY A 347 1.42 -11.04 0.44
C GLY A 347 1.51 -9.56 0.80
N PHE A 348 0.76 -8.72 0.09
CA PHE A 348 0.76 -7.26 0.17
C PHE A 348 -0.66 -6.72 0.28
N LEU A 349 -0.82 -5.50 0.81
CA LEU A 349 -2.11 -4.82 0.90
C LEU A 349 -2.64 -4.39 -0.47
N GLY A 350 -1.74 -3.98 -1.37
CA GLY A 350 -2.03 -3.56 -2.73
C GLY A 350 -0.77 -3.46 -3.57
N LEU A 351 -0.87 -2.90 -4.78
CA LEU A 351 0.29 -2.75 -5.67
C LEU A 351 1.30 -1.73 -5.16
N LEU A 352 0.84 -0.60 -4.63
CA LEU A 352 1.74 0.42 -4.11
C LEU A 352 2.56 -0.14 -2.94
N HIS A 353 1.93 -0.93 -2.06
CA HIS A 353 2.64 -1.61 -0.98
C HIS A 353 3.70 -2.59 -1.53
N LEU A 354 3.37 -3.37 -2.57
CA LEU A 354 4.33 -4.27 -3.25
C LEU A 354 5.52 -3.50 -3.82
N GLU A 355 5.27 -2.41 -4.56
CA GLU A 355 6.33 -1.58 -5.15
C GLU A 355 7.27 -1.00 -4.09
N ILE A 356 6.71 -0.50 -2.99
CA ILE A 356 7.49 0.04 -1.88
C ILE A 356 8.38 -1.02 -1.24
N ILE A 357 7.84 -2.20 -0.95
CA ILE A 357 8.63 -3.30 -0.38
C ILE A 357 9.72 -3.75 -1.35
N GLN A 358 9.42 -3.86 -2.64
CA GLN A 358 10.42 -4.19 -3.65
C GLN A 358 11.54 -3.14 -3.70
N GLU A 359 11.20 -1.85 -3.81
CA GLU A 359 12.21 -0.77 -3.83
C GLU A 359 13.04 -0.72 -2.55
N ARG A 360 12.44 -0.98 -1.39
CA ARG A 360 13.17 -1.08 -0.12
C ARG A 360 14.16 -2.24 -0.12
N LEU A 361 13.76 -3.43 -0.60
CA LEU A 361 14.65 -4.58 -0.73
C LEU A 361 15.82 -4.28 -1.67
N GLU A 362 15.57 -3.57 -2.78
CA GLU A 362 16.59 -3.18 -3.75
C GLU A 362 17.56 -2.12 -3.18
N ARG A 363 17.02 -1.06 -2.54
CA ARG A 363 17.82 0.10 -2.09
C ARG A 363 18.47 -0.10 -0.72
N GLU A 364 17.73 -0.61 0.28
CA GLU A 364 18.22 -0.75 1.65
C GLU A 364 19.09 -2.01 1.83
N TYR A 365 18.78 -3.10 1.07
CA TYR A 365 19.45 -4.39 1.20
C TYR A 365 20.30 -4.78 -0.01
N ASN A 366 20.34 -3.93 -1.06
CA ASN A 366 21.11 -4.14 -2.28
C ASN A 366 20.84 -5.51 -2.94
N LEU A 367 19.55 -5.86 -3.07
CA LEU A 367 19.08 -7.09 -3.68
C LEU A 367 18.53 -6.79 -5.07
N ASP A 368 19.00 -7.51 -6.10
CA ASP A 368 18.36 -7.52 -7.40
C ASP A 368 17.28 -8.59 -7.41
N LEU A 369 16.04 -8.21 -7.68
CA LEU A 369 14.88 -9.08 -7.55
C LEU A 369 14.16 -9.30 -8.88
N VAL A 370 13.66 -10.52 -9.06
CA VAL A 370 12.66 -10.86 -10.08
C VAL A 370 11.33 -11.06 -9.37
N THR A 371 10.34 -10.25 -9.75
CA THR A 371 8.97 -10.35 -9.24
C THR A 371 8.10 -11.10 -10.25
N THR A 372 7.32 -12.08 -9.79
CA THR A 372 6.27 -12.69 -10.61
C THR A 372 5.07 -11.75 -10.71
N ALA A 373 4.15 -12.04 -11.62
CA ALA A 373 2.93 -11.27 -11.71
C ALA A 373 2.15 -11.29 -10.39
N PRO A 374 1.72 -10.13 -9.88
CA PRO A 374 0.81 -10.07 -8.76
C PRO A 374 -0.50 -10.80 -9.10
N GLY A 375 -1.07 -11.45 -8.12
CA GLY A 375 -2.35 -12.16 -8.24
C GLY A 375 -3.13 -12.06 -6.94
N VAL A 376 -4.36 -12.53 -6.99
CA VAL A 376 -5.26 -12.58 -5.83
C VAL A 376 -5.37 -14.02 -5.32
N ILE A 377 -5.96 -14.19 -4.14
CA ILE A 377 -6.33 -15.53 -3.65
C ILE A 377 -7.63 -15.94 -4.32
N TYR A 378 -7.63 -17.08 -4.99
CA TYR A 378 -8.84 -17.73 -5.49
C TYR A 378 -9.24 -18.87 -4.56
N LYS A 379 -10.54 -19.14 -4.45
CA LYS A 379 -11.04 -20.32 -3.75
C LYS A 379 -11.38 -21.40 -4.76
N VAL A 380 -10.75 -22.54 -4.63
CA VAL A 380 -10.99 -23.71 -5.47
C VAL A 380 -11.82 -24.72 -4.68
N HIS A 381 -13.04 -24.94 -5.13
CA HIS A 381 -13.93 -25.95 -4.60
C HIS A 381 -13.70 -27.25 -5.38
N LYS A 382 -13.23 -28.27 -4.68
CA LYS A 382 -12.94 -29.57 -5.29
C LYS A 382 -14.16 -30.48 -5.28
N THR A 383 -14.16 -31.44 -6.20
CA THR A 383 -15.22 -32.46 -6.33
C THR A 383 -15.37 -33.37 -5.10
N ASP A 384 -14.35 -33.44 -4.26
CA ASP A 384 -14.36 -34.15 -2.96
C ASP A 384 -15.00 -33.32 -1.83
N GLY A 385 -15.45 -32.10 -2.11
CA GLY A 385 -16.04 -31.16 -1.14
C GLY A 385 -15.05 -30.33 -0.35
N THR A 386 -13.76 -30.48 -0.60
CA THR A 386 -12.74 -29.64 0.05
C THR A 386 -12.62 -28.28 -0.65
N VAL A 387 -12.28 -27.24 0.11
CA VAL A 387 -12.01 -25.90 -0.41
C VAL A 387 -10.55 -25.55 -0.14
N MET A 388 -9.82 -25.14 -1.14
CA MET A 388 -8.44 -24.68 -1.01
C MET A 388 -8.28 -23.24 -1.47
N ASP A 389 -7.42 -22.50 -0.77
CA ASP A 389 -7.00 -21.17 -1.20
C ASP A 389 -5.84 -21.31 -2.20
N LEU A 390 -6.03 -20.77 -3.39
CA LEU A 390 -5.05 -20.80 -4.48
C LEU A 390 -4.38 -19.42 -4.61
N THR A 391 -3.16 -19.33 -4.13
CA THR A 391 -2.32 -18.11 -4.21
C THR A 391 -1.35 -18.14 -5.38
N ASN A 392 -0.91 -19.34 -5.79
CA ASN A 392 0.02 -19.55 -6.89
C ASN A 392 -0.64 -20.37 -8.01
N PRO A 393 -0.69 -19.84 -9.26
CA PRO A 393 -1.27 -20.58 -10.40
C PRO A 393 -0.67 -21.96 -10.63
N SER A 394 0.62 -22.16 -10.28
CA SER A 394 1.31 -23.46 -10.43
C SER A 394 0.75 -24.56 -9.52
N ASN A 395 0.06 -24.18 -8.43
CA ASN A 395 -0.57 -25.11 -7.50
C ASN A 395 -2.03 -25.43 -7.86
N MET A 396 -2.48 -25.01 -9.05
CA MET A 396 -3.84 -25.29 -9.51
C MET A 396 -4.06 -26.81 -9.65
N PRO A 397 -5.10 -27.39 -9.02
CA PRO A 397 -5.44 -28.80 -9.17
C PRO A 397 -5.77 -29.17 -10.62
N ASP A 398 -5.76 -30.48 -10.90
CA ASP A 398 -6.21 -30.95 -12.21
C ASP A 398 -7.66 -30.50 -12.46
N PRO A 399 -8.03 -30.03 -13.66
CA PRO A 399 -9.39 -29.60 -13.98
C PRO A 399 -10.48 -30.61 -13.64
N SER A 400 -10.16 -31.91 -13.63
CA SER A 400 -11.10 -32.97 -13.24
C SER A 400 -11.41 -33.02 -11.74
N GLU A 401 -10.55 -32.44 -10.92
CA GLU A 401 -10.76 -32.34 -9.46
C GLU A 401 -11.51 -31.06 -9.05
N ILE A 402 -11.69 -30.12 -9.98
CA ILE A 402 -12.32 -28.82 -9.70
C ILE A 402 -13.81 -28.91 -9.99
N ASP A 403 -14.64 -28.60 -9.00
CA ASP A 403 -16.10 -28.43 -9.19
C ASP A 403 -16.38 -27.00 -9.71
N TYR A 404 -15.90 -25.98 -8.98
CA TYR A 404 -15.96 -24.58 -9.41
C TYR A 404 -14.90 -23.74 -8.69
N MET A 405 -14.71 -22.52 -9.17
CA MET A 405 -13.78 -21.56 -8.56
C MET A 405 -14.52 -20.27 -8.22
N GLU A 406 -14.02 -19.59 -7.17
CA GLU A 406 -14.48 -18.27 -6.76
C GLU A 406 -13.32 -17.27 -6.82
N GLU A 407 -13.64 -16.05 -7.25
CA GLU A 407 -12.74 -14.92 -7.24
C GLU A 407 -13.16 -13.88 -6.21
N PRO A 408 -12.20 -13.15 -5.61
CA PRO A 408 -12.50 -12.07 -4.67
C PRO A 408 -13.11 -10.87 -5.41
N MET A 409 -14.18 -10.33 -4.83
CA MET A 409 -14.90 -9.15 -5.31
C MET A 409 -14.70 -7.99 -4.36
N VAL A 410 -14.70 -6.79 -4.90
CA VAL A 410 -14.69 -5.55 -4.14
C VAL A 410 -15.94 -4.72 -4.46
N SER A 411 -16.42 -3.99 -3.46
CA SER A 411 -17.37 -2.90 -3.65
C SER A 411 -16.55 -1.63 -3.90
N ALA A 412 -16.65 -1.09 -5.09
CA ALA A 412 -15.89 0.07 -5.54
C ALA A 412 -16.78 1.32 -5.55
N GLU A 413 -16.26 2.41 -4.99
CA GLU A 413 -16.87 3.73 -4.99
C GLU A 413 -16.01 4.67 -5.85
N ILE A 414 -16.61 5.21 -6.90
CA ILE A 414 -15.94 6.08 -7.86
C ILE A 414 -16.66 7.43 -7.88
N MET A 415 -15.98 8.47 -7.44
CA MET A 415 -16.47 9.84 -7.56
C MET A 415 -15.92 10.47 -8.83
N VAL A 416 -16.78 11.03 -9.65
CA VAL A 416 -16.41 11.57 -10.96
C VAL A 416 -17.32 12.71 -11.37
N THR A 417 -16.79 13.66 -12.16
CA THR A 417 -17.59 14.74 -12.75
C THR A 417 -18.51 14.21 -13.86
N SER A 418 -19.69 14.83 -14.02
CA SER A 418 -20.75 14.39 -14.93
C SER A 418 -20.26 14.17 -16.37
N GLU A 419 -19.27 14.94 -16.83
CA GLU A 419 -18.68 14.84 -18.18
C GLU A 419 -18.04 13.47 -18.46
N TYR A 420 -17.47 12.81 -17.42
CA TYR A 420 -16.71 11.56 -17.59
C TYR A 420 -17.48 10.31 -17.15
N ILE A 421 -18.71 10.42 -16.67
CA ILE A 421 -19.52 9.28 -16.19
C ILE A 421 -19.53 8.14 -17.22
N GLY A 422 -19.83 8.45 -18.49
CA GLY A 422 -19.90 7.44 -19.55
C GLY A 422 -18.56 6.71 -19.74
N ALA A 423 -17.44 7.44 -19.77
CA ALA A 423 -16.10 6.85 -19.94
C ALA A 423 -15.70 5.94 -18.77
N ILE A 424 -16.12 6.29 -17.55
CA ILE A 424 -15.84 5.49 -16.36
C ILE A 424 -16.75 4.26 -16.29
N MET A 425 -18.02 4.38 -16.67
CA MET A 425 -18.93 3.23 -16.76
C MET A 425 -18.44 2.21 -17.80
N ASP A 426 -17.96 2.69 -18.96
CA ASP A 426 -17.35 1.83 -19.99
C ASP A 426 -16.11 1.10 -19.43
N LEU A 427 -15.24 1.81 -18.71
CA LEU A 427 -14.07 1.21 -18.05
C LEU A 427 -14.48 0.09 -17.09
N CYS A 428 -15.46 0.35 -16.22
CA CYS A 428 -15.93 -0.64 -15.26
C CYS A 428 -16.54 -1.87 -15.96
N GLN A 429 -17.26 -1.69 -17.07
CA GLN A 429 -17.81 -2.80 -17.87
C GLN A 429 -16.70 -3.62 -18.55
N GLU A 430 -15.67 -2.97 -19.12
CA GLU A 430 -14.49 -3.64 -19.67
C GLU A 430 -13.79 -4.51 -18.62
N ARG A 431 -13.85 -4.11 -17.34
CA ARG A 431 -13.28 -4.82 -16.18
C ARG A 431 -14.30 -5.77 -15.50
N ARG A 432 -15.33 -6.20 -16.19
CA ARG A 432 -16.38 -7.11 -15.70
C ARG A 432 -17.15 -6.59 -14.48
N GLY A 433 -17.21 -5.27 -14.33
CA GLY A 433 -17.92 -4.63 -13.21
C GLY A 433 -19.41 -4.82 -13.29
N ILE A 434 -20.03 -5.04 -12.13
CA ILE A 434 -21.47 -5.12 -11.94
C ILE A 434 -21.93 -3.78 -11.39
N TYR A 435 -22.71 -3.04 -12.17
CA TYR A 435 -23.29 -1.76 -11.74
C TYR A 435 -24.25 -1.94 -10.56
N ILE A 436 -24.09 -1.14 -9.53
CA ILE A 436 -24.93 -1.15 -8.33
C ILE A 436 -25.82 0.08 -8.27
N SER A 437 -25.25 1.28 -8.18
CA SER A 437 -25.98 2.54 -8.10
C SER A 437 -25.14 3.71 -8.59
N MET A 438 -25.83 4.81 -8.86
CA MET A 438 -25.22 6.10 -9.13
C MET A 438 -26.06 7.17 -8.43
N GLU A 439 -25.41 8.01 -7.67
CA GLU A 439 -26.00 9.12 -6.94
C GLU A 439 -25.29 10.42 -7.33
N TYR A 440 -26.06 11.46 -7.65
CA TYR A 440 -25.50 12.79 -7.87
C TYR A 440 -25.32 13.47 -6.51
N MET A 441 -24.08 13.77 -6.17
CA MET A 441 -23.73 14.50 -4.94
C MET A 441 -23.98 16.00 -5.13
N GLU A 442 -23.74 16.47 -6.36
CA GLU A 442 -23.98 17.83 -6.86
C GLU A 442 -24.46 17.77 -8.33
N GLU A 443 -24.82 18.92 -8.90
CA GLU A 443 -25.20 18.99 -10.31
C GLU A 443 -24.09 18.50 -11.28
N THR A 444 -22.83 18.63 -10.85
CA THR A 444 -21.65 18.35 -11.67
C THR A 444 -20.88 17.10 -11.28
N ARG A 445 -21.19 16.45 -10.14
CA ARG A 445 -20.45 15.31 -9.60
C ARG A 445 -21.37 14.14 -9.24
N ALA A 446 -20.93 12.94 -9.54
CA ALA A 446 -21.65 11.70 -9.24
C ALA A 446 -20.74 10.71 -8.50
N LEU A 447 -21.33 10.00 -7.54
CA LEU A 447 -20.78 8.82 -6.90
C LEU A 447 -21.34 7.58 -7.60
N ILE A 448 -20.47 6.78 -8.21
CA ILE A 448 -20.85 5.56 -8.92
C ILE A 448 -20.35 4.36 -8.11
N LYS A 449 -21.24 3.40 -7.86
CA LYS A 449 -20.90 2.18 -7.13
C LYS A 449 -20.93 0.98 -8.06
N TYR A 450 -19.85 0.19 -8.02
CA TYR A 450 -19.67 -1.03 -8.79
C TYR A 450 -19.16 -2.17 -7.91
N ASP A 451 -19.58 -3.39 -8.20
CA ASP A 451 -18.85 -4.57 -7.75
C ASP A 451 -17.87 -4.97 -8.84
N LEU A 452 -16.59 -5.05 -8.49
CA LEU A 452 -15.51 -5.36 -9.42
C LEU A 452 -14.72 -6.59 -8.94
N PRO A 453 -14.28 -7.48 -9.84
CA PRO A 453 -13.30 -8.49 -9.47
C PRO A 453 -11.97 -7.84 -9.06
N LEU A 454 -11.45 -8.21 -7.89
CA LEU A 454 -10.20 -7.61 -7.39
C LEU A 454 -9.05 -7.74 -8.39
N ASN A 455 -8.93 -8.87 -9.08
CA ASN A 455 -7.88 -9.10 -10.06
C ASN A 455 -7.94 -8.17 -11.28
N GLU A 456 -9.09 -7.58 -11.58
CA GLU A 456 -9.24 -6.64 -12.70
C GLU A 456 -8.88 -5.19 -12.34
N ILE A 457 -8.74 -4.88 -11.04
CA ILE A 457 -8.39 -3.53 -10.57
C ILE A 457 -6.94 -3.41 -10.11
N ILE A 458 -6.27 -4.54 -9.85
CA ILE A 458 -4.91 -4.54 -9.28
C ILE A 458 -3.88 -3.89 -10.23
N TYR A 459 -4.01 -4.05 -11.55
CA TYR A 459 -2.93 -3.68 -12.46
C TYR A 459 -2.96 -2.20 -12.87
N ASP A 460 -3.80 -1.86 -13.79
CA ASP A 460 -3.80 -0.57 -14.49
C ASP A 460 -5.12 0.21 -14.37
N PHE A 461 -6.04 -0.29 -13.54
CA PHE A 461 -7.37 0.31 -13.40
C PHE A 461 -7.31 1.75 -12.90
N PHE A 462 -6.47 2.04 -11.91
CA PHE A 462 -6.33 3.38 -11.36
C PHE A 462 -5.76 4.36 -12.38
N ASP A 463 -4.75 3.93 -13.14
CA ASP A 463 -4.15 4.75 -14.19
C ASP A 463 -5.13 4.98 -15.35
N ALA A 464 -5.88 3.94 -15.74
CA ALA A 464 -6.94 4.04 -16.73
C ALA A 464 -8.07 4.97 -16.28
N LEU A 465 -8.47 4.89 -15.01
CA LEU A 465 -9.48 5.74 -14.40
C LEU A 465 -9.04 7.22 -14.45
N LYS A 466 -7.84 7.52 -14.00
CA LYS A 466 -7.24 8.86 -14.04
C LYS A 466 -7.12 9.37 -15.47
N SER A 467 -6.63 8.55 -16.39
CA SER A 467 -6.48 8.94 -17.80
C SER A 467 -7.82 9.25 -18.47
N ARG A 468 -8.86 8.39 -18.26
CA ARG A 468 -10.18 8.58 -18.87
C ARG A 468 -10.97 9.74 -18.28
N SER A 469 -10.66 10.13 -17.04
CA SER A 469 -11.29 11.27 -16.36
C SER A 469 -10.44 12.53 -16.32
N ARG A 470 -9.29 12.56 -17.01
CA ARG A 470 -8.29 13.65 -16.94
C ARG A 470 -7.88 14.01 -15.51
N GLY A 471 -7.85 13.03 -14.62
CA GLY A 471 -7.50 13.20 -13.22
C GLY A 471 -8.66 13.57 -12.29
N TYR A 472 -9.88 13.76 -12.82
CA TYR A 472 -11.05 14.17 -12.03
C TYR A 472 -11.79 13.01 -11.33
N ALA A 473 -11.44 11.75 -11.59
CA ALA A 473 -12.04 10.63 -10.88
C ALA A 473 -11.18 10.20 -9.69
N SER A 474 -11.82 10.02 -8.56
CA SER A 474 -11.26 9.34 -7.38
C SER A 474 -11.90 7.97 -7.20
N PHE A 475 -11.19 7.09 -6.54
CA PHE A 475 -11.53 5.68 -6.40
C PHE A 475 -11.17 5.17 -5.01
N ASP A 476 -12.12 4.51 -4.39
CA ASP A 476 -11.94 3.74 -3.17
C ASP A 476 -12.65 2.39 -3.28
N TYR A 477 -12.23 1.39 -2.52
CA TYR A 477 -12.84 0.08 -2.57
C TYR A 477 -12.69 -0.70 -1.26
N GLU A 478 -13.65 -1.57 -1.01
CA GLU A 478 -13.67 -2.49 0.11
C GLU A 478 -13.91 -3.93 -0.34
N MET A 479 -13.34 -4.89 0.40
CA MET A 479 -13.57 -6.31 0.13
C MET A 479 -15.04 -6.68 0.38
N LYS A 480 -15.72 -7.20 -0.66
CA LYS A 480 -17.11 -7.64 -0.58
C LYS A 480 -17.25 -9.14 -0.27
N GLY A 481 -16.24 -9.93 -0.63
CA GLY A 481 -16.26 -11.40 -0.48
C GLY A 481 -15.88 -12.11 -1.76
N TYR A 482 -16.36 -13.33 -1.95
CA TYR A 482 -16.02 -14.19 -3.08
C TYR A 482 -17.26 -14.50 -3.92
N THR A 483 -17.08 -14.59 -5.23
CA THR A 483 -18.14 -14.91 -6.19
C THR A 483 -17.65 -15.96 -7.17
N ARG A 484 -18.51 -16.94 -7.48
CA ARG A 484 -18.23 -17.98 -8.48
C ARG A 484 -17.95 -17.35 -9.83
N SER A 485 -16.86 -17.79 -10.47
CA SER A 485 -16.43 -17.33 -11.78
C SER A 485 -15.83 -18.45 -12.61
N ASP A 486 -15.93 -18.32 -13.93
CA ASP A 486 -15.34 -19.26 -14.88
C ASP A 486 -13.87 -18.88 -15.14
N LEU A 487 -12.99 -19.45 -14.32
CA LEU A 487 -11.57 -19.14 -14.28
C LEU A 487 -10.75 -20.26 -14.90
N VAL A 488 -9.70 -19.89 -15.62
CA VAL A 488 -8.77 -20.84 -16.25
C VAL A 488 -7.32 -20.44 -15.98
N LYS A 489 -6.43 -21.45 -15.92
CA LYS A 489 -4.99 -21.23 -15.90
C LYS A 489 -4.50 -20.92 -17.32
N LEU A 490 -3.87 -19.78 -17.48
CA LEU A 490 -3.18 -19.34 -18.69
C LEU A 490 -1.69 -19.56 -18.52
N ASP A 491 -1.12 -20.51 -19.25
CA ASP A 491 0.29 -20.84 -19.23
C ASP A 491 1.04 -20.18 -20.38
N ILE A 492 2.21 -19.64 -20.09
CA ILE A 492 3.11 -19.10 -21.11
C ILE A 492 4.26 -20.08 -21.35
N LEU A 493 4.41 -20.48 -22.61
CA LEU A 493 5.50 -21.35 -23.05
C LEU A 493 6.48 -20.56 -23.90
N ILE A 494 7.75 -20.58 -23.51
CA ILE A 494 8.86 -19.98 -24.26
C ILE A 494 9.74 -21.10 -24.78
N ASN A 495 9.95 -21.13 -26.07
CA ASN A 495 10.65 -22.22 -26.76
C ASN A 495 10.03 -23.61 -26.48
N LYS A 496 8.72 -23.69 -26.26
CA LYS A 496 7.90 -24.86 -25.90
C LYS A 496 8.05 -25.36 -24.45
N GLU A 497 8.79 -24.67 -23.62
CA GLU A 497 8.91 -24.94 -22.19
C GLU A 497 8.00 -24.00 -21.42
N GLU A 498 7.22 -24.52 -20.49
CA GLU A 498 6.35 -23.73 -19.61
C GLU A 498 7.22 -22.91 -18.66
N VAL A 499 6.88 -21.64 -18.52
CA VAL A 499 7.51 -20.72 -17.56
C VAL A 499 6.49 -20.47 -16.45
N ASP A 500 6.60 -21.20 -15.36
CA ASP A 500 5.68 -21.17 -14.22
C ASP A 500 5.53 -19.76 -13.62
N ALA A 501 6.58 -18.97 -13.60
CA ALA A 501 6.58 -17.58 -13.14
C ALA A 501 5.73 -16.63 -14.02
N LEU A 502 5.32 -17.07 -15.22
CA LEU A 502 4.47 -16.34 -16.17
C LEU A 502 3.09 -17.01 -16.33
N SER A 503 2.70 -17.88 -15.42
CA SER A 503 1.35 -18.47 -15.41
C SER A 503 0.38 -17.58 -14.63
N PHE A 504 -0.87 -17.46 -15.12
CA PHE A 504 -1.91 -16.60 -14.56
C PHE A 504 -3.23 -17.35 -14.41
N ILE A 505 -4.03 -16.95 -13.43
CA ILE A 505 -5.45 -17.30 -13.39
C ILE A 505 -6.22 -16.13 -14.03
N VAL A 506 -7.00 -16.42 -15.05
CA VAL A 506 -7.76 -15.43 -15.81
C VAL A 506 -9.19 -15.89 -16.04
N PHE A 507 -10.08 -14.93 -16.28
CA PHE A 507 -11.45 -15.25 -16.73
C PHE A 507 -11.42 -15.90 -18.11
N SER A 508 -12.16 -16.99 -18.30
CA SER A 508 -12.12 -17.81 -19.53
C SER A 508 -12.43 -16.98 -20.78
N GLY A 509 -13.39 -16.05 -20.69
CA GLY A 509 -13.78 -15.17 -21.78
C GLY A 509 -12.70 -14.20 -22.23
N SER A 510 -11.77 -13.81 -21.35
CA SER A 510 -10.65 -12.89 -21.66
C SER A 510 -9.31 -13.59 -21.94
N ALA A 511 -9.26 -14.92 -21.75
CA ALA A 511 -8.00 -15.69 -21.83
C ALA A 511 -7.28 -15.53 -23.16
N TYR A 512 -8.00 -15.55 -24.29
CA TYR A 512 -7.40 -15.40 -25.62
C TYR A 512 -6.77 -14.00 -25.80
N GLU A 513 -7.50 -12.95 -25.49
CA GLU A 513 -7.03 -11.59 -25.68
C GLU A 513 -5.83 -11.29 -24.77
N ARG A 514 -5.89 -11.67 -23.50
CA ARG A 514 -4.76 -11.56 -22.56
C ARG A 514 -3.55 -12.37 -23.03
N GLY A 515 -3.74 -13.62 -23.39
CA GLY A 515 -2.66 -14.48 -23.88
C GLY A 515 -1.99 -13.93 -25.14
N ARG A 516 -2.77 -13.34 -26.04
CA ARG A 516 -2.25 -12.68 -27.25
C ARG A 516 -1.41 -11.44 -26.90
N LYS A 517 -1.94 -10.52 -26.09
CA LYS A 517 -1.22 -9.31 -25.65
C LYS A 517 0.09 -9.66 -24.94
N MET A 518 0.06 -10.66 -24.06
CA MET A 518 1.25 -11.16 -23.36
C MET A 518 2.31 -11.70 -24.33
N CYS A 519 1.91 -12.52 -25.31
CA CYS A 519 2.85 -13.02 -26.32
C CYS A 519 3.46 -11.88 -27.15
N GLU A 520 2.68 -10.85 -27.50
CA GLU A 520 3.15 -9.66 -28.22
C GLU A 520 4.17 -8.87 -27.39
N LYS A 521 3.90 -8.56 -26.12
CA LYS A 521 4.82 -7.87 -25.20
C LYS A 521 6.11 -8.68 -24.97
N LEU A 522 6.00 -9.96 -24.67
CA LEU A 522 7.18 -10.83 -24.49
C LEU A 522 8.06 -10.91 -25.75
N LYS A 523 7.47 -10.88 -26.93
CA LYS A 523 8.21 -10.83 -28.19
C LYS A 523 9.05 -9.56 -28.35
N GLU A 524 8.58 -8.44 -27.84
CA GLU A 524 9.30 -7.16 -27.85
C GLU A 524 10.49 -7.17 -26.89
N GLU A 525 10.31 -7.74 -25.68
CA GLU A 525 11.29 -7.73 -24.60
C GLU A 525 12.34 -8.83 -24.72
N ILE A 526 11.98 -10.01 -25.26
CA ILE A 526 12.94 -11.12 -25.39
C ILE A 526 13.91 -10.84 -26.53
N PRO A 527 15.23 -10.83 -26.26
CA PRO A 527 16.24 -10.51 -27.28
C PRO A 527 16.28 -11.59 -28.37
N ARG A 528 16.65 -11.18 -29.57
CA ARG A 528 16.82 -12.10 -30.69
C ARG A 528 18.02 -13.02 -30.48
N HIS A 529 17.80 -14.31 -30.61
CA HIS A 529 18.84 -15.35 -30.59
C HIS A 529 19.23 -15.83 -31.99
N LEU A 530 20.20 -16.71 -32.07
CA LEU A 530 20.61 -17.35 -33.36
C LEU A 530 19.57 -18.33 -33.91
N PHE A 531 18.52 -18.62 -33.14
CA PHE A 531 17.38 -19.47 -33.50
C PHE A 531 16.05 -18.75 -33.22
N GLU A 532 14.97 -19.25 -33.78
CA GLU A 532 13.62 -18.73 -33.57
C GLU A 532 13.09 -19.18 -32.21
N ILE A 533 12.53 -18.25 -31.44
CA ILE A 533 11.92 -18.54 -30.16
C ILE A 533 10.41 -18.39 -30.32
N PRO A 534 9.64 -19.49 -30.32
CA PRO A 534 8.19 -19.42 -30.23
C PRO A 534 7.78 -19.05 -28.80
N ILE A 535 6.87 -18.09 -28.67
CA ILE A 535 6.19 -17.70 -27.45
C ILE A 535 4.74 -18.10 -27.63
N GLN A 536 4.19 -18.88 -26.72
CA GLN A 536 2.86 -19.44 -26.83
C GLN A 536 2.10 -19.25 -25.54
N ALA A 537 0.82 -18.89 -25.65
CA ALA A 537 -0.11 -18.91 -24.55
C ALA A 537 -1.02 -20.13 -24.68
N ALA A 538 -1.21 -20.87 -23.59
CA ALA A 538 -1.99 -22.10 -23.59
C ALA A 538 -2.96 -22.15 -22.41
N VAL A 539 -4.11 -22.78 -22.61
CA VAL A 539 -5.10 -23.09 -21.59
C VAL A 539 -5.38 -24.59 -21.64
N GLY A 540 -5.20 -25.28 -20.51
CA GLY A 540 -5.39 -26.73 -20.42
C GLY A 540 -4.53 -27.51 -21.45
N GLY A 541 -3.31 -27.05 -21.72
CA GLY A 541 -2.38 -27.62 -22.71
C GLY A 541 -2.68 -27.26 -24.17
N LYS A 542 -3.81 -26.59 -24.46
CA LYS A 542 -4.16 -26.12 -25.81
C LYS A 542 -3.62 -24.73 -26.05
N VAL A 543 -2.76 -24.59 -27.08
CA VAL A 543 -2.23 -23.27 -27.48
C VAL A 543 -3.35 -22.42 -28.07
N ILE A 544 -3.59 -21.25 -27.47
CA ILE A 544 -4.62 -20.29 -27.89
C ILE A 544 -4.04 -19.09 -28.64
N ALA A 545 -2.80 -18.67 -28.30
CA ALA A 545 -2.13 -17.58 -28.97
C ALA A 545 -0.65 -17.91 -29.17
N ARG A 546 -0.03 -17.34 -30.21
CA ARG A 546 1.37 -17.58 -30.54
C ARG A 546 2.01 -16.38 -31.21
N GLU A 547 3.21 -16.04 -30.75
CA GLU A 547 4.14 -15.13 -31.38
C GLU A 547 5.51 -15.79 -31.57
N THR A 548 6.39 -15.16 -32.35
CA THR A 548 7.71 -15.72 -32.59
C THR A 548 8.76 -14.60 -32.65
N VAL A 549 9.79 -14.70 -31.80
CA VAL A 549 10.99 -13.86 -31.91
C VAL A 549 11.86 -14.42 -33.05
N ARG A 550 12.05 -13.61 -34.07
CA ARG A 550 12.81 -14.03 -35.26
C ARG A 550 14.29 -14.21 -34.95
N ALA A 551 14.91 -15.26 -35.50
CA ALA A 551 16.33 -15.48 -35.36
C ALA A 551 17.16 -14.33 -35.95
N MET A 552 18.31 -14.01 -35.31
CA MET A 552 19.30 -13.12 -35.90
C MET A 552 19.83 -13.76 -37.20
N ARG A 553 19.84 -13.00 -38.29
CA ARG A 553 20.49 -13.42 -39.54
C ARG A 553 21.96 -13.04 -39.49
N LYS A 554 22.84 -14.03 -39.45
CA LYS A 554 24.24 -13.83 -39.83
C LYS A 554 24.28 -13.82 -41.35
N ASP A 555 24.79 -12.76 -41.96
CA ASP A 555 24.98 -12.72 -43.41
C ASP A 555 26.16 -13.61 -43.77
N VAL A 556 25.83 -14.89 -43.98
CA VAL A 556 26.84 -15.92 -44.39
C VAL A 556 27.23 -15.80 -45.87
N LEU A 557 26.51 -14.93 -46.61
CA LEU A 557 26.75 -14.72 -48.05
C LEU A 557 27.64 -13.49 -48.31
N ALA A 558 27.92 -12.64 -47.34
CA ALA A 558 28.74 -11.42 -47.45
C ALA A 558 30.16 -11.73 -48.01
N LYS A 559 30.70 -12.93 -47.76
CA LYS A 559 32.00 -13.37 -48.23
C LYS A 559 31.94 -14.15 -49.55
N CYS A 560 30.76 -14.30 -50.17
CA CYS A 560 30.63 -15.04 -51.44
C CYS A 560 30.68 -14.03 -52.60
N TYR A 561 31.87 -13.76 -53.10
CA TYR A 561 32.10 -13.07 -54.37
C TYR A 561 31.84 -14.05 -55.53
N GLY A 562 30.90 -13.67 -56.45
CA GLY A 562 30.61 -14.41 -57.67
C GLY A 562 29.31 -15.25 -57.63
N GLY A 563 28.82 -15.63 -58.81
CA GLY A 563 27.49 -16.21 -59.04
C GLY A 563 27.33 -17.70 -58.69
N ASP A 564 28.15 -18.29 -57.81
CA ASP A 564 28.02 -19.70 -57.42
C ASP A 564 26.78 -19.94 -56.55
N ILE A 565 25.69 -20.26 -57.24
CA ILE A 565 24.38 -20.56 -56.66
C ILE A 565 24.42 -21.78 -55.74
N SER A 566 25.23 -22.79 -56.11
CA SER A 566 25.36 -24.07 -55.39
C SER A 566 26.02 -23.86 -54.03
N ARG A 567 27.05 -23.03 -53.96
CA ARG A 567 27.75 -22.67 -52.72
C ARG A 567 26.89 -21.83 -51.80
N LYS A 568 26.13 -20.87 -52.36
CA LYS A 568 25.16 -20.05 -51.60
C LYS A 568 24.08 -20.94 -50.96
N ARG A 569 23.54 -21.91 -51.71
CA ARG A 569 22.51 -22.83 -51.21
C ARG A 569 23.04 -23.73 -50.08
N LYS A 570 24.25 -24.30 -50.25
CA LYS A 570 24.92 -25.12 -49.21
C LYS A 570 25.19 -24.34 -47.93
N LEU A 571 25.60 -23.09 -48.02
CA LEU A 571 25.83 -22.22 -46.85
C LEU A 571 24.53 -21.90 -46.12
N LEU A 572 23.45 -21.63 -46.83
CA LEU A 572 22.13 -21.42 -46.26
C LEU A 572 21.56 -22.68 -45.59
N GLU A 573 21.77 -23.86 -46.20
CA GLU A 573 21.38 -25.16 -45.63
C GLU A 573 22.16 -25.46 -44.33
N LYS A 574 23.49 -25.27 -44.32
CA LYS A 574 24.31 -25.39 -43.10
C LYS A 574 23.89 -24.41 -42.01
N GLN A 575 23.52 -23.19 -42.36
CA GLN A 575 23.00 -22.21 -41.39
C GLN A 575 21.68 -22.68 -40.80
N LYS A 576 20.79 -23.25 -41.64
CA LYS A 576 19.49 -23.78 -41.21
C LYS A 576 19.66 -24.99 -40.28
N GLU A 577 20.57 -25.89 -40.58
CA GLU A 577 20.90 -27.05 -39.72
C GLU A 577 21.56 -26.60 -38.40
N GLY A 578 22.50 -25.66 -38.47
CA GLY A 578 23.13 -25.08 -37.27
C GLY A 578 22.11 -24.42 -36.33
N LYS A 579 21.16 -23.64 -36.86
CA LYS A 579 20.05 -23.07 -36.10
C LYS A 579 19.14 -24.13 -35.48
N LYS A 580 18.88 -25.23 -36.20
CA LYS A 580 18.07 -26.35 -35.69
C LYS A 580 18.76 -27.05 -34.50
N ARG A 581 20.10 -27.27 -34.58
CA ARG A 581 20.88 -27.83 -33.46
C ARG A 581 20.95 -26.90 -32.27
N MET A 582 21.19 -25.61 -32.48
CA MET A 582 21.21 -24.60 -31.39
C MET A 582 19.88 -24.51 -30.67
N ARG A 583 18.76 -24.66 -31.39
CA ARG A 583 17.42 -24.69 -30.78
C ARG A 583 17.20 -25.89 -29.84
N GLN A 584 17.89 -27.01 -30.09
CA GLN A 584 17.78 -28.22 -29.26
C GLN A 584 18.62 -28.16 -27.98
N VAL A 585 19.58 -27.25 -27.88
CA VAL A 585 20.56 -27.14 -26.78
C VAL A 585 20.53 -25.76 -26.08
N GLY A 586 19.87 -24.75 -26.68
CA GLY A 586 19.93 -23.40 -26.19
C GLY A 586 18.84 -23.10 -25.15
N ASN A 587 19.23 -22.78 -23.94
CA ASN A 587 18.37 -22.12 -22.98
C ASN A 587 18.09 -20.69 -23.44
N VAL A 588 16.86 -20.23 -23.27
CA VAL A 588 16.45 -18.85 -23.54
C VAL A 588 16.52 -18.08 -22.22
N GLU A 589 17.43 -17.13 -22.15
CA GLU A 589 17.42 -16.15 -21.04
C GLU A 589 16.24 -15.21 -21.20
N ILE A 590 15.41 -15.13 -20.15
CA ILE A 590 14.27 -14.23 -20.09
C ILE A 590 14.73 -13.01 -19.27
N PRO A 591 14.81 -11.80 -19.87
CA PRO A 591 15.21 -10.62 -19.13
C PRO A 591 14.18 -10.26 -18.06
N GLN A 592 14.62 -9.67 -16.95
CA GLN A 592 13.74 -9.20 -15.86
C GLN A 592 12.62 -8.30 -16.38
N LYS A 593 12.91 -7.43 -17.34
CA LYS A 593 11.90 -6.58 -18.00
C LYS A 593 10.74 -7.34 -18.62
N ALA A 594 10.97 -8.57 -19.09
CA ALA A 594 9.93 -9.39 -19.69
C ALA A 594 8.86 -9.81 -18.65
N PHE A 595 9.26 -10.06 -17.40
CA PHE A 595 8.31 -10.36 -16.32
C PHE A 595 7.47 -9.13 -15.95
N MET A 596 8.08 -7.94 -15.98
CA MET A 596 7.38 -6.69 -15.68
C MET A 596 6.48 -6.22 -16.83
N SER A 597 6.87 -6.47 -18.09
CA SER A 597 6.13 -6.01 -19.28
C SER A 597 4.76 -6.68 -19.42
N VAL A 598 4.61 -7.92 -18.94
CA VAL A 598 3.32 -8.62 -18.97
C VAL A 598 2.31 -8.11 -17.94
N LEU A 599 2.74 -7.27 -16.99
CA LEU A 599 1.87 -6.64 -16.00
C LEU A 599 1.15 -5.41 -16.55
N LYS A 600 1.76 -4.70 -17.51
CA LYS A 600 1.25 -3.48 -18.14
C LYS A 600 0.80 -3.77 -19.57
N LEU A 601 -0.31 -4.50 -19.71
CA LEU A 601 -0.79 -4.95 -21.03
C LEU A 601 -1.46 -3.83 -21.84
N ASP A 602 -1.96 -2.79 -21.20
CA ASP A 602 -2.74 -1.73 -21.85
C ASP A 602 -1.96 -0.43 -22.09
N ASP A 603 -0.68 -0.35 -21.70
CA ASP A 603 0.20 0.76 -22.06
C ASP A 603 0.51 0.74 -23.57
N LYS A 604 -0.07 1.71 -24.30
CA LYS A 604 0.36 2.12 -25.64
C LYS A 604 0.91 3.52 -25.61
#